data_248bf020c9c62feb353c7c80472833cf
#
_entry.id   248bf020c9c62feb353c7c80472833cf
#
_cell.length_a   1.000
_cell.length_b   1.000
_cell.length_c   1.000
_cell.angle_alpha   90.00
_cell.angle_beta   90.00
_cell.angle_gamma   90.00
#
_symmetry.space_group_name_H-M   'P 1'
#
loop_
_entity.id
_entity.type
_entity.pdbx_description
1 polymer ?
#
loop_
_entity_poly.entity_id
_entity_poly.type
_entity_poly.pdbx_seq_one_letter_code
_entity_poly.pdbx_strand_id
1 'polypeptide(L)'
;MWSLYRVVAVGRLTLFFALVFSLAALAVPAAHAQATPETPLGSPAERIIAIAQQELARGVYETPMGSNRGKRIRLYGKATQESLRYYPAPWCAYFVSWVTLQAGVPIGWNALGDGYVPRIADWAKRVGLWRRSPKPGDLIVFPQHIGIVESLEPHGLVNTIEGNTSDAVRRRLRLVSSASGFARVSYLTPPVAEVKLSSDPVVRGVPVTLSAANIATPARSIKAYKWDIDGDGVWDRQSTKPDFTFAFQENGNFPVTVSIRDSHRVTATATITVRVVNGGGPR
;
A
#
# COMPACT_ATOMS: atom_id res chain seq x y z
N MET A 1 -50.16 -5.84 64.00
CA MET A 1 -50.21 -7.24 64.48
C MET A 1 -48.83 -7.80 64.23
N TRP A 2 -47.98 -7.84 65.21
CA TRP A 2 -47.45 -8.96 66.00
C TRP A 2 -46.75 -9.99 65.12
N SER A 3 -45.44 -10.41 65.24
CA SER A 3 -44.71 -10.69 66.51
C SER A 3 -43.23 -10.84 66.21
N LEU A 4 -42.41 -10.40 67.16
CA LEU A 4 -40.98 -10.66 67.37
C LEU A 4 -40.66 -12.12 67.62
N TYR A 5 -39.53 -12.62 67.13
CA TYR A 5 -38.75 -13.66 67.83
C TYR A 5 -37.25 -13.34 67.70
N ARG A 6 -36.68 -13.12 68.86
CA ARG A 6 -35.22 -13.18 69.14
C ARG A 6 -34.77 -14.63 69.23
N VAL A 7 -33.60 -14.95 68.66
CA VAL A 7 -32.83 -16.12 69.13
C VAL A 7 -31.36 -15.71 69.29
N VAL A 8 -30.84 -16.15 70.39
CA VAL A 8 -29.60 -15.80 71.06
C VAL A 8 -28.39 -16.42 70.38
N ALA A 9 -27.24 -15.75 70.47
CA ALA A 9 -25.90 -16.10 70.04
C ALA A 9 -25.35 -17.35 70.79
N VAL A 10 -24.62 -18.19 70.08
CA VAL A 10 -23.57 -19.05 70.67
C VAL A 10 -22.34 -18.92 69.77
N GLY A 11 -21.27 -18.39 70.36
CA GLY A 11 -19.97 -18.23 69.68
C GLY A 11 -19.28 -19.57 69.48
N ARG A 12 -18.66 -19.68 68.31
CA ARG A 12 -17.52 -20.61 68.11
C ARG A 12 -16.39 -19.84 67.46
N LEU A 13 -15.33 -19.71 68.23
CA LEU A 13 -14.02 -19.21 67.87
C LEU A 13 -13.35 -20.23 66.94
N THR A 14 -13.23 -19.92 65.67
CA THR A 14 -12.43 -20.72 64.70
C THR A 14 -11.21 -19.91 64.29
N LEU A 15 -10.03 -20.33 64.69
CA LEU A 15 -8.75 -19.80 64.21
C LEU A 15 -8.62 -20.10 62.71
N PHE A 16 -8.58 -19.04 61.87
CA PHE A 16 -8.16 -19.15 60.49
C PHE A 16 -6.66 -18.87 60.40
N PHE A 17 -5.88 -19.92 60.10
CA PHE A 17 -4.51 -19.75 59.62
C PHE A 17 -4.54 -19.14 58.20
N ALA A 18 -4.13 -17.92 58.06
CA ALA A 18 -3.93 -17.31 56.76
C ALA A 18 -2.63 -17.80 56.15
N LEU A 19 -2.75 -18.71 55.19
CA LEU A 19 -1.60 -19.11 54.35
C LEU A 19 -1.42 -18.02 53.28
N VAL A 20 -0.40 -17.19 53.43
CA VAL A 20 -0.02 -16.20 52.41
C VAL A 20 0.73 -16.94 51.29
N PHE A 21 0.05 -17.22 50.20
CA PHE A 21 0.66 -17.62 48.94
C PHE A 21 1.19 -16.39 48.24
N SER A 22 2.50 -16.15 48.30
CA SER A 22 3.16 -15.19 47.43
C SER A 22 3.19 -15.74 46.01
N LEU A 23 2.30 -15.24 45.15
CA LEU A 23 2.39 -15.45 43.72
C LEU A 23 3.53 -14.55 43.18
N ALA A 24 4.70 -15.12 42.96
CA ALA A 24 5.72 -14.50 42.14
C ALA A 24 5.22 -14.46 40.67
N ALA A 25 4.75 -13.31 40.23
CA ALA A 25 4.43 -13.09 38.81
C ALA A 25 5.78 -13.12 38.01
N LEU A 26 6.04 -14.23 37.34
CA LEU A 26 7.06 -14.29 36.30
C LEU A 26 6.61 -13.37 35.14
N ALA A 27 7.20 -12.19 35.06
CA ALA A 27 7.06 -11.30 33.93
C ALA A 27 7.71 -11.99 32.70
N VAL A 28 6.88 -12.54 31.82
CA VAL A 28 7.31 -13.00 30.50
C VAL A 28 7.61 -11.73 29.70
N PRO A 29 8.84 -11.53 29.20
CA PRO A 29 9.12 -10.40 28.34
C PRO A 29 8.24 -10.56 27.09
N ALA A 30 7.40 -9.56 26.81
CA ALA A 30 6.67 -9.48 25.56
C ALA A 30 7.72 -9.38 24.44
N ALA A 31 7.95 -10.49 23.74
CA ALA A 31 8.69 -10.48 22.50
C ALA A 31 7.91 -9.57 21.55
N HIS A 32 8.43 -8.38 21.31
CA HIS A 32 7.95 -7.54 20.21
C HIS A 32 8.22 -8.34 18.94
N ALA A 33 7.19 -8.97 18.41
CA ALA A 33 7.21 -9.51 17.07
C ALA A 33 7.47 -8.31 16.15
N GLN A 34 8.72 -8.16 15.73
CA GLN A 34 9.05 -7.30 14.60
C GLN A 34 8.22 -7.84 13.46
N ALA A 35 7.25 -7.03 13.01
CA ALA A 35 6.55 -7.32 11.78
C ALA A 35 7.62 -7.36 10.69
N THR A 36 8.00 -8.57 10.28
CA THR A 36 8.77 -8.76 9.06
C THR A 36 7.99 -8.06 7.95
N PRO A 37 8.61 -7.18 7.16
CA PRO A 37 7.93 -6.62 6.02
C PRO A 37 7.48 -7.82 5.18
N GLU A 38 6.16 -8.03 5.06
CA GLU A 38 5.62 -9.04 4.17
C GLU A 38 6.14 -8.72 2.78
N THR A 39 7.06 -9.54 2.29
CA THR A 39 7.51 -9.48 0.90
C THR A 39 6.27 -9.62 0.04
N PRO A 40 5.92 -8.65 -0.81
CA PRO A 40 4.73 -8.74 -1.64
C PRO A 40 4.81 -10.03 -2.44
N LEU A 41 3.94 -10.99 -2.15
CA LEU A 41 3.88 -12.29 -2.82
C LEU A 41 3.70 -12.05 -4.34
N GLY A 42 4.71 -12.42 -5.13
CA GLY A 42 4.70 -12.39 -6.58
C GLY A 42 5.10 -11.06 -7.23
N SER A 43 5.37 -11.12 -8.51
CA SER A 43 5.63 -9.96 -9.37
C SER A 43 4.42 -9.02 -9.45
N PRO A 44 4.59 -7.75 -9.85
CA PRO A 44 3.47 -6.85 -10.08
C PRO A 44 2.41 -7.41 -11.04
N ALA A 45 2.84 -8.14 -12.08
CA ALA A 45 1.93 -8.79 -13.03
C ALA A 45 1.07 -9.86 -12.35
N GLU A 46 1.69 -10.72 -11.54
CA GLU A 46 0.98 -11.77 -10.80
C GLU A 46 0.00 -11.17 -9.79
N ARG A 47 0.36 -10.09 -9.08
CA ARG A 47 -0.56 -9.41 -8.17
C ARG A 47 -1.76 -8.80 -8.90
N ILE A 48 -1.55 -8.16 -10.06
CA ILE A 48 -2.63 -7.60 -10.90
C ILE A 48 -3.61 -8.72 -11.28
N ILE A 49 -3.08 -9.84 -11.79
CA ILE A 49 -3.90 -10.99 -12.21
C ILE A 49 -4.65 -11.58 -11.01
N ALA A 50 -3.97 -11.83 -9.90
CA ALA A 50 -4.59 -12.42 -8.71
C ALA A 50 -5.74 -11.56 -8.16
N ILE A 51 -5.56 -10.23 -8.10
CA ILE A 51 -6.61 -9.31 -7.66
C ILE A 51 -7.79 -9.30 -8.64
N ALA A 52 -7.52 -9.30 -9.95
CA ALA A 52 -8.58 -9.37 -10.95
C ALA A 52 -9.37 -10.69 -10.87
N GLN A 53 -8.68 -11.82 -10.64
CA GLN A 53 -9.30 -13.12 -10.42
C GLN A 53 -10.17 -13.16 -9.15
N GLN A 54 -9.74 -12.51 -8.08
CA GLN A 54 -10.55 -12.38 -6.87
C GLN A 54 -11.85 -11.61 -7.14
N GLU A 55 -11.80 -10.53 -7.93
CA GLU A 55 -13.01 -9.77 -8.28
C GLU A 55 -13.93 -10.56 -9.23
N LEU A 56 -13.34 -11.33 -10.15
CA LEU A 56 -14.10 -12.27 -11.00
C LEU A 56 -14.82 -13.32 -10.15
N ALA A 57 -14.12 -13.93 -9.18
CA ALA A 57 -14.67 -14.93 -8.27
C ALA A 57 -15.76 -14.35 -7.34
N ARG A 58 -15.71 -13.05 -7.03
CA ARG A 58 -16.77 -12.35 -6.28
C ARG A 58 -18.07 -12.22 -7.05
N GLY A 59 -18.06 -12.44 -8.37
CA GLY A 59 -19.25 -12.32 -9.20
C GLY A 59 -19.81 -10.90 -9.23
N VAL A 60 -18.95 -9.87 -9.31
CA VAL A 60 -19.39 -8.46 -9.30
C VAL A 60 -20.23 -8.16 -10.54
N TYR A 61 -21.40 -7.60 -10.33
CA TYR A 61 -22.34 -7.17 -11.39
C TYR A 61 -23.08 -5.89 -11.00
N GLU A 62 -23.72 -5.29 -11.98
CA GLU A 62 -24.53 -4.08 -11.80
C GLU A 62 -25.84 -4.37 -11.09
N THR A 63 -26.26 -3.42 -10.29
CA THR A 63 -27.55 -3.50 -9.59
C THR A 63 -28.24 -2.14 -9.62
N PRO A 64 -29.36 -2.00 -10.37
CA PRO A 64 -29.89 -2.98 -11.35
C PRO A 64 -28.99 -3.14 -12.59
N MET A 65 -29.20 -4.21 -13.35
CA MET A 65 -28.47 -4.46 -14.60
C MET A 65 -28.61 -3.30 -15.58
N GLY A 66 -27.56 -2.97 -16.32
CA GLY A 66 -27.51 -1.86 -17.27
C GLY A 66 -27.42 -0.47 -16.64
N SER A 67 -27.27 -0.38 -15.31
CA SER A 67 -27.30 0.91 -14.59
C SER A 67 -25.94 1.53 -14.33
N ASN A 68 -24.86 0.82 -14.55
CA ASN A 68 -23.49 1.16 -14.11
C ASN A 68 -23.40 1.39 -12.59
N ARG A 69 -24.29 0.77 -11.80
CA ARG A 69 -24.37 0.94 -10.34
C ARG A 69 -24.05 -0.35 -9.60
N GLY A 70 -23.55 -0.18 -8.40
CA GLY A 70 -23.26 -1.29 -7.48
C GLY A 70 -22.32 -0.85 -6.36
N LYS A 71 -22.45 -1.47 -5.19
CA LYS A 71 -21.60 -1.14 -4.03
C LYS A 71 -20.11 -1.33 -4.36
N ARG A 72 -19.77 -2.43 -5.06
CA ARG A 72 -18.39 -2.74 -5.44
C ARG A 72 -17.92 -1.84 -6.58
N ILE A 73 -18.77 -1.57 -7.57
CA ILE A 73 -18.48 -0.66 -8.70
C ILE A 73 -18.19 0.76 -8.20
N ARG A 74 -18.96 1.23 -7.22
CA ARG A 74 -18.70 2.50 -6.54
C ARG A 74 -17.33 2.54 -5.86
N LEU A 75 -16.88 1.41 -5.29
CA LEU A 75 -15.54 1.32 -4.71
C LEU A 75 -14.45 1.46 -5.79
N TYR A 76 -14.63 0.85 -6.96
CA TYR A 76 -13.70 1.01 -8.08
C TYR A 76 -13.60 2.48 -8.51
N GLY A 77 -14.72 3.18 -8.62
CA GLY A 77 -14.74 4.59 -9.00
C GLY A 77 -13.98 5.51 -8.04
N LYS A 78 -13.94 5.16 -6.74
CA LYS A 78 -13.15 5.91 -5.75
C LYS A 78 -11.63 5.82 -5.98
N ALA A 79 -11.15 4.85 -6.73
CA ALA A 79 -9.73 4.67 -7.04
C ALA A 79 -9.28 5.47 -8.26
N THR A 80 -10.03 6.47 -8.69
CA THR A 80 -9.71 7.34 -9.82
C THR A 80 -9.64 8.80 -9.39
N GLN A 81 -8.90 9.62 -10.16
CA GLN A 81 -8.73 11.05 -9.88
C GLN A 81 -10.06 11.82 -9.88
N GLU A 82 -11.04 11.38 -10.68
CA GLU A 82 -12.39 11.94 -10.68
C GLU A 82 -13.21 11.48 -9.48
N SER A 83 -12.73 10.44 -8.78
CA SER A 83 -13.48 9.74 -7.75
C SER A 83 -14.88 9.39 -8.27
N LEU A 84 -15.93 9.83 -7.64
CA LEU A 84 -17.30 9.52 -8.04
C LEU A 84 -17.98 10.65 -8.84
N ARG A 85 -17.23 11.62 -9.36
CA ARG A 85 -17.79 12.78 -10.04
C ARG A 85 -18.73 12.41 -11.21
N TYR A 86 -18.38 11.36 -11.95
CA TYR A 86 -19.14 10.91 -13.12
C TYR A 86 -19.94 9.63 -12.86
N TYR A 87 -20.00 9.19 -11.60
CA TYR A 87 -20.77 7.99 -11.24
C TYR A 87 -22.28 8.29 -11.27
N PRO A 88 -23.12 7.41 -11.86
CA PRO A 88 -22.82 6.17 -12.55
C PRO A 88 -22.33 6.40 -13.99
N ALA A 89 -21.29 5.67 -14.39
CA ALA A 89 -20.68 5.74 -15.71
C ALA A 89 -20.09 4.37 -16.09
N PRO A 90 -19.78 4.11 -17.38
CA PRO A 90 -19.06 2.89 -17.77
C PRO A 90 -17.81 2.71 -16.91
N TRP A 91 -17.67 1.53 -16.31
CA TRP A 91 -16.72 1.34 -15.21
C TRP A 91 -15.56 0.38 -15.52
N CYS A 92 -15.31 0.05 -16.79
CA CYS A 92 -14.15 -0.75 -17.18
C CYS A 92 -12.82 -0.09 -16.76
N ALA A 93 -12.70 1.24 -16.96
CA ALA A 93 -11.54 2.01 -16.53
C ALA A 93 -11.44 2.14 -15.01
N TYR A 94 -12.56 2.26 -14.28
CA TYR A 94 -12.58 2.22 -12.82
C TYR A 94 -12.05 0.90 -12.28
N PHE A 95 -12.47 -0.22 -12.89
CA PHE A 95 -12.04 -1.56 -12.50
C PHE A 95 -10.52 -1.73 -12.61
N VAL A 96 -9.93 -1.43 -13.78
CA VAL A 96 -8.49 -1.59 -13.96
C VAL A 96 -7.68 -0.63 -13.09
N SER A 97 -8.18 0.59 -12.88
CA SER A 97 -7.55 1.58 -11.98
C SER A 97 -7.54 1.09 -10.54
N TRP A 98 -8.64 0.49 -10.08
CA TRP A 98 -8.72 -0.08 -8.75
C TRP A 98 -7.81 -1.30 -8.60
N VAL A 99 -7.82 -2.23 -9.56
CA VAL A 99 -6.99 -3.45 -9.52
C VAL A 99 -5.50 -3.07 -9.47
N THR A 100 -5.05 -2.17 -10.33
CA THR A 100 -3.64 -1.73 -10.36
C THR A 100 -3.23 -0.98 -9.10
N LEU A 101 -4.14 -0.19 -8.50
CA LEU A 101 -3.92 0.44 -7.20
C LEU A 101 -3.72 -0.61 -6.09
N GLN A 102 -4.60 -1.63 -6.02
CA GLN A 102 -4.47 -2.71 -5.02
C GLN A 102 -3.21 -3.55 -5.24
N ALA A 103 -2.76 -3.70 -6.50
CA ALA A 103 -1.52 -4.39 -6.84
C ALA A 103 -0.25 -3.59 -6.51
N GLY A 104 -0.39 -2.36 -5.99
CA GLY A 104 0.74 -1.47 -5.69
C GLY A 104 1.41 -0.87 -6.93
N VAL A 105 0.73 -0.84 -8.07
CA VAL A 105 1.20 -0.24 -9.33
C VAL A 105 0.15 0.71 -9.90
N PRO A 106 -0.21 1.77 -9.16
CA PRO A 106 -1.27 2.68 -9.56
C PRO A 106 -0.95 3.34 -10.90
N ILE A 107 -1.97 3.47 -11.75
CA ILE A 107 -1.88 4.01 -13.11
C ILE A 107 -2.40 5.45 -13.19
N GLY A 108 -2.28 6.05 -14.36
CA GLY A 108 -2.78 7.39 -14.65
C GLY A 108 -1.87 8.50 -14.16
N TRP A 109 -2.26 9.74 -14.47
CA TRP A 109 -1.54 10.92 -14.02
C TRP A 109 -1.61 11.02 -12.49
N ASN A 110 -0.48 11.26 -11.86
CA ASN A 110 -0.34 11.36 -10.41
C ASN A 110 -0.56 10.04 -9.63
N ALA A 111 -0.61 8.89 -10.32
CA ALA A 111 -0.90 7.58 -9.69
C ALA A 111 -2.30 7.54 -9.02
N LEU A 112 -3.24 8.31 -9.52
CA LEU A 112 -4.60 8.43 -8.96
C LEU A 112 -5.65 7.61 -9.73
N GLY A 113 -5.21 6.77 -10.69
CA GLY A 113 -6.14 6.08 -11.58
C GLY A 113 -6.86 7.04 -12.54
N ASP A 114 -7.63 6.49 -13.44
CA ASP A 114 -8.45 7.28 -14.36
C ASP A 114 -9.73 6.52 -14.72
N GLY A 115 -10.83 7.23 -14.83
CA GLY A 115 -12.13 6.68 -15.21
C GLY A 115 -12.38 6.67 -16.73
N TYR A 116 -11.42 7.14 -17.55
CA TYR A 116 -11.60 7.30 -18.98
C TYR A 116 -10.50 6.61 -19.79
N VAL A 117 -10.88 5.59 -20.55
CA VAL A 117 -9.96 4.72 -21.29
C VAL A 117 -8.97 5.48 -22.19
N PRO A 118 -9.39 6.47 -23.01
CA PRO A 118 -8.45 7.22 -23.85
C PRO A 118 -7.36 7.95 -23.04
N ARG A 119 -7.67 8.48 -21.85
CA ARG A 119 -6.66 9.11 -20.98
C ARG A 119 -5.65 8.11 -20.42
N ILE A 120 -6.09 6.89 -20.07
CA ILE A 120 -5.17 5.81 -19.66
C ILE A 120 -4.23 5.45 -20.82
N ALA A 121 -4.76 5.32 -22.04
CA ALA A 121 -3.97 5.03 -23.22
C ALA A 121 -2.95 6.14 -23.54
N ASP A 122 -3.35 7.40 -23.51
CA ASP A 122 -2.48 8.55 -23.72
C ASP A 122 -1.37 8.62 -22.65
N TRP A 123 -1.74 8.46 -21.38
CA TRP A 123 -0.78 8.37 -20.29
C TRP A 123 0.25 7.25 -20.52
N ALA A 124 -0.21 6.02 -20.83
CA ALA A 124 0.69 4.88 -21.04
C ALA A 124 1.67 5.11 -22.22
N LYS A 125 1.20 5.75 -23.30
CA LYS A 125 2.05 6.15 -24.43
C LYS A 125 3.11 7.17 -24.01
N ARG A 126 2.72 8.23 -23.31
CA ARG A 126 3.60 9.33 -22.90
C ARG A 126 4.66 8.91 -21.88
N VAL A 127 4.33 7.94 -21.00
CA VAL A 127 5.29 7.43 -20.02
C VAL A 127 6.07 6.20 -20.53
N GLY A 128 5.93 5.83 -21.80
CA GLY A 128 6.71 4.75 -22.42
C GLY A 128 6.29 3.33 -22.01
N LEU A 129 5.07 3.15 -21.54
CA LEU A 129 4.53 1.83 -21.14
C LEU A 129 3.73 1.14 -22.25
N TRP A 130 3.49 1.81 -23.37
CA TRP A 130 2.69 1.26 -24.47
C TRP A 130 3.42 0.16 -25.23
N ARG A 131 2.72 -0.93 -25.53
CA ARG A 131 3.25 -2.09 -26.26
C ARG A 131 2.30 -2.53 -27.37
N ARG A 132 2.87 -3.20 -28.39
CA ARG A 132 2.11 -3.82 -29.51
C ARG A 132 1.79 -5.30 -29.24
N SER A 133 2.55 -5.96 -28.37
CA SER A 133 2.37 -7.37 -28.00
C SER A 133 2.04 -7.52 -26.53
N PRO A 134 1.07 -8.37 -26.16
CA PRO A 134 0.65 -8.60 -24.78
C PRO A 134 1.66 -9.40 -23.97
N LYS A 135 1.60 -9.20 -22.67
CA LYS A 135 2.08 -10.13 -21.64
C LYS A 135 1.01 -10.26 -20.54
N PRO A 136 0.96 -11.36 -19.79
CA PRO A 136 0.11 -11.45 -18.61
C PRO A 136 0.34 -10.27 -17.65
N GLY A 137 -0.75 -9.70 -17.13
CA GLY A 137 -0.72 -8.51 -16.28
C GLY A 137 -0.74 -7.18 -17.03
N ASP A 138 -0.60 -7.16 -18.36
CA ASP A 138 -0.79 -5.95 -19.16
C ASP A 138 -2.26 -5.53 -19.17
N LEU A 139 -2.53 -4.23 -19.30
CA LEU A 139 -3.85 -3.74 -19.63
C LEU A 139 -4.05 -3.84 -21.15
N ILE A 140 -5.06 -4.57 -21.59
CA ILE A 140 -5.50 -4.60 -23.00
C ILE A 140 -6.45 -3.43 -23.24
N VAL A 141 -6.14 -2.60 -24.24
CA VAL A 141 -6.88 -1.36 -24.52
C VAL A 141 -7.56 -1.46 -25.89
N PHE A 142 -8.85 -1.15 -25.89
CA PHE A 142 -9.67 -0.96 -27.08
C PHE A 142 -10.09 0.52 -27.16
N PRO A 143 -10.72 1.00 -28.24
CA PRO A 143 -11.07 2.42 -28.36
C PRO A 143 -11.87 3.00 -27.19
N GLN A 144 -12.80 2.22 -26.63
CA GLN A 144 -13.65 2.64 -25.49
C GLN A 144 -13.78 1.60 -24.40
N HIS A 145 -12.91 0.59 -24.41
CA HIS A 145 -12.93 -0.48 -23.41
C HIS A 145 -11.51 -0.86 -22.99
N ILE A 146 -11.39 -1.41 -21.78
CA ILE A 146 -10.11 -1.82 -21.22
C ILE A 146 -10.32 -3.02 -20.30
N GLY A 147 -9.34 -3.93 -20.30
CA GLY A 147 -9.30 -5.09 -19.43
C GLY A 147 -7.88 -5.43 -19.02
N ILE A 148 -7.72 -6.57 -18.37
CA ILE A 148 -6.44 -7.09 -17.89
C ILE A 148 -6.16 -8.40 -18.62
N VAL A 149 -4.98 -8.54 -19.23
CA VAL A 149 -4.52 -9.78 -19.83
C VAL A 149 -4.23 -10.79 -18.72
N GLU A 150 -4.97 -11.89 -18.70
CA GLU A 150 -4.78 -12.99 -17.73
C GLU A 150 -3.76 -14.00 -18.24
N SER A 151 -3.94 -14.48 -19.46
CA SER A 151 -3.05 -15.45 -20.11
C SER A 151 -2.97 -15.25 -21.61
N LEU A 152 -1.90 -15.76 -22.21
CA LEU A 152 -1.76 -15.85 -23.65
C LEU A 152 -2.30 -17.21 -24.11
N GLU A 153 -3.03 -17.19 -25.23
CA GLU A 153 -3.62 -18.38 -25.83
C GLU A 153 -3.09 -18.58 -27.26
N PRO A 154 -3.18 -19.79 -27.82
CA PRO A 154 -2.81 -20.05 -29.22
C PRO A 154 -3.55 -19.14 -30.20
N HIS A 155 -3.02 -19.04 -31.43
CA HIS A 155 -3.65 -18.33 -32.57
C HIS A 155 -3.90 -16.82 -32.33
N GLY A 156 -3.04 -16.16 -31.54
CA GLY A 156 -3.16 -14.71 -31.30
C GLY A 156 -4.35 -14.34 -30.42
N LEU A 157 -4.75 -15.24 -29.54
CA LEU A 157 -5.81 -15.03 -28.56
C LEU A 157 -5.20 -14.72 -27.17
N VAL A 158 -5.98 -14.07 -26.32
CA VAL A 158 -5.67 -13.83 -24.92
C VAL A 158 -6.92 -14.01 -24.08
N ASN A 159 -6.79 -14.64 -22.91
CA ASN A 159 -7.81 -14.51 -21.88
C ASN A 159 -7.63 -13.18 -21.17
N THR A 160 -8.76 -12.51 -20.93
CA THR A 160 -8.80 -11.22 -20.21
C THR A 160 -9.79 -11.29 -19.06
N ILE A 161 -9.57 -10.48 -18.03
CA ILE A 161 -10.56 -10.18 -17.01
C ILE A 161 -10.94 -8.71 -17.14
N GLU A 162 -12.22 -8.47 -17.33
CA GLU A 162 -12.76 -7.17 -17.71
C GLU A 162 -13.89 -6.75 -16.79
N GLY A 163 -13.89 -5.49 -16.37
CA GLY A 163 -15.04 -4.85 -15.73
C GLY A 163 -15.98 -4.26 -16.75
N ASN A 164 -17.26 -4.14 -16.44
CA ASN A 164 -18.29 -3.57 -17.31
C ASN A 164 -18.44 -4.29 -18.66
N THR A 165 -18.18 -5.57 -18.69
CA THR A 165 -18.46 -6.40 -19.86
C THR A 165 -19.66 -7.29 -19.57
N SER A 166 -20.78 -7.10 -20.31
CA SER A 166 -22.10 -7.64 -19.97
C SER A 166 -22.48 -7.31 -18.50
N ASP A 167 -22.37 -6.03 -18.15
CA ASP A 167 -22.77 -5.46 -16.85
C ASP A 167 -22.09 -6.11 -15.61
N ALA A 168 -20.94 -6.75 -15.81
CA ALA A 168 -20.26 -7.50 -14.75
C ALA A 168 -18.74 -7.52 -14.92
N VAL A 169 -18.04 -8.08 -13.92
CA VAL A 169 -16.67 -8.56 -14.08
C VAL A 169 -16.73 -9.92 -14.73
N ARG A 170 -16.09 -10.08 -15.90
CA ARG A 170 -16.12 -11.33 -16.68
C ARG A 170 -14.75 -11.67 -17.24
N ARG A 171 -14.51 -12.98 -17.43
CA ARG A 171 -13.44 -13.49 -18.29
C ARG A 171 -13.91 -13.45 -19.74
N ARG A 172 -13.02 -13.02 -20.64
CA ARG A 172 -13.25 -12.98 -22.08
C ARG A 172 -12.07 -13.57 -22.82
N LEU A 173 -12.35 -14.18 -23.97
CA LEU A 173 -11.34 -14.52 -24.96
C LEU A 173 -11.32 -13.41 -26.02
N ARG A 174 -10.14 -12.82 -26.26
CA ARG A 174 -9.96 -11.67 -27.16
C ARG A 174 -8.90 -11.97 -28.20
N LEU A 175 -9.10 -11.48 -29.41
CA LEU A 175 -8.04 -11.45 -30.44
C LEU A 175 -7.08 -10.30 -30.12
N VAL A 176 -5.79 -10.57 -30.11
CA VAL A 176 -4.73 -9.55 -29.94
C VAL A 176 -4.84 -8.47 -30.99
N SER A 177 -5.20 -8.83 -32.24
CA SER A 177 -5.35 -7.89 -33.36
C SER A 177 -6.53 -6.91 -33.21
N SER A 178 -7.49 -7.22 -32.35
CA SER A 178 -8.62 -6.30 -32.08
C SER A 178 -8.29 -5.19 -31.08
N ALA A 179 -7.16 -5.32 -30.36
CA ALA A 179 -6.73 -4.31 -29.42
C ALA A 179 -6.07 -3.11 -30.10
N SER A 180 -6.29 -1.91 -29.57
CA SER A 180 -5.53 -0.71 -29.94
C SER A 180 -4.06 -0.83 -29.49
N GLY A 181 -3.80 -1.59 -28.43
CA GLY A 181 -2.48 -1.87 -27.87
C GLY A 181 -2.58 -2.29 -26.41
N PHE A 182 -1.42 -2.33 -25.73
CA PHE A 182 -1.28 -2.83 -24.37
C PHE A 182 -0.49 -1.85 -23.51
N ALA A 183 -0.96 -1.60 -22.27
CA ALA A 183 -0.19 -0.83 -21.30
C ALA A 183 0.47 -1.80 -20.31
N ARG A 184 1.81 -1.86 -20.36
CA ARG A 184 2.61 -2.76 -19.50
C ARG A 184 2.93 -2.11 -18.17
N VAL A 185 1.96 -2.11 -17.29
CA VAL A 185 2.03 -1.42 -16.00
C VAL A 185 2.83 -2.18 -14.93
N SER A 186 3.10 -3.47 -15.14
CA SER A 186 3.96 -4.27 -14.26
C SER A 186 5.40 -3.73 -14.13
N TYR A 187 5.83 -2.86 -15.04
CA TYR A 187 7.09 -2.13 -14.90
C TYR A 187 7.02 -0.94 -13.94
N LEU A 188 5.84 -0.59 -13.44
CA LEU A 188 5.68 0.42 -12.41
C LEU A 188 5.99 -0.16 -11.01
N THR A 189 7.11 -0.86 -10.87
CA THR A 189 7.58 -1.28 -9.55
C THR A 189 7.69 -0.03 -8.67
N PRO A 190 7.05 0.01 -7.50
CA PRO A 190 7.23 1.13 -6.58
C PRO A 190 8.72 1.32 -6.27
N PRO A 191 9.18 2.55 -6.03
CA PRO A 191 10.50 2.75 -5.47
C PRO A 191 10.57 2.03 -4.11
N VAL A 192 11.75 1.57 -3.72
CA VAL A 192 11.99 1.07 -2.36
C VAL A 192 12.90 2.08 -1.68
N ALA A 193 12.38 2.74 -0.65
CA ALA A 193 13.15 3.71 0.12
C ALA A 193 14.12 3.00 1.07
N GLU A 194 15.28 3.59 1.26
CA GLU A 194 16.28 3.22 2.27
C GLU A 194 16.81 4.49 2.91
N VAL A 195 17.04 4.47 4.22
CA VAL A 195 17.74 5.56 4.92
C VAL A 195 19.11 5.06 5.35
N LYS A 196 20.13 5.87 5.08
CA LYS A 196 21.52 5.65 5.53
C LYS A 196 21.99 6.84 6.37
N LEU A 197 22.83 6.53 7.35
CA LEU A 197 23.51 7.51 8.19
C LEU A 197 25.00 7.49 7.89
N SER A 198 25.65 8.66 7.97
CA SER A 198 27.12 8.73 7.88
C SER A 198 27.84 8.21 9.11
N SER A 199 27.13 8.09 10.25
CA SER A 199 27.63 7.48 11.49
C SER A 199 26.48 6.84 12.29
N ASP A 200 26.77 5.70 12.96
CA ASP A 200 25.88 5.04 13.91
C ASP A 200 26.77 4.40 15.00
N PRO A 201 26.58 4.74 16.29
CA PRO A 201 25.61 5.74 16.79
C PRO A 201 25.97 7.19 16.39
N VAL A 202 24.94 8.04 16.41
CA VAL A 202 25.09 9.48 16.19
C VAL A 202 25.50 10.14 17.52
N VAL A 203 26.44 11.10 17.46
CA VAL A 203 26.85 11.86 18.64
C VAL A 203 26.03 13.14 18.72
N ARG A 204 25.47 13.41 19.91
CA ARG A 204 24.70 14.61 20.20
C ARG A 204 25.46 15.89 19.83
N GLY A 205 24.83 16.80 19.11
CA GLY A 205 25.38 18.07 18.65
C GLY A 205 26.37 17.96 17.49
N VAL A 206 26.77 16.74 17.11
CA VAL A 206 27.66 16.51 15.95
C VAL A 206 26.83 16.31 14.68
N PRO A 207 27.13 17.05 13.59
CA PRO A 207 26.43 16.87 12.34
C PRO A 207 26.56 15.45 11.78
N VAL A 208 25.42 14.83 11.42
CA VAL A 208 25.34 13.56 10.71
C VAL A 208 24.66 13.78 9.36
N THR A 209 25.12 13.09 8.33
CA THR A 209 24.43 13.09 7.03
C THR A 209 23.39 11.97 7.01
N LEU A 210 22.13 12.36 6.74
CA LEU A 210 21.05 11.45 6.42
C LEU A 210 20.92 11.38 4.91
N SER A 211 20.91 10.17 4.35
CA SER A 211 20.82 9.91 2.92
C SER A 211 19.69 8.97 2.61
N ALA A 212 18.87 9.29 1.60
CA ALA A 212 17.82 8.42 1.10
C ALA A 212 18.22 7.79 -0.22
N ALA A 213 18.05 6.47 -0.33
CA ALA A 213 18.28 5.73 -1.55
C ALA A 213 17.00 5.08 -2.06
N ASN A 214 16.92 4.91 -3.39
CA ASN A 214 15.98 4.02 -4.05
C ASN A 214 16.73 2.77 -4.48
N ILE A 215 16.47 1.64 -3.84
CA ILE A 215 17.17 0.38 -4.08
C ILE A 215 16.45 -0.55 -5.09
N ALA A 216 15.23 -0.22 -5.52
CA ALA A 216 14.43 -1.13 -6.35
C ALA A 216 14.61 -0.96 -7.86
N THR A 217 14.89 0.23 -8.36
CA THR A 217 15.02 0.49 -9.80
C THR A 217 15.90 1.70 -10.10
N PRO A 218 17.14 1.48 -10.60
CA PRO A 218 18.02 2.57 -11.02
C PRO A 218 17.46 3.45 -12.15
N ALA A 219 16.51 2.90 -12.93
CA ALA A 219 15.93 3.59 -14.10
C ALA A 219 14.89 4.67 -13.77
N ARG A 220 14.45 4.78 -12.52
CA ARG A 220 13.48 5.81 -12.10
C ARG A 220 14.16 6.90 -11.30
N SER A 221 14.16 8.11 -11.84
CA SER A 221 14.66 9.27 -11.09
C SER A 221 13.71 9.63 -9.96
N ILE A 222 14.22 9.71 -8.74
CA ILE A 222 13.48 10.28 -7.61
C ILE A 222 13.39 11.79 -7.81
N LYS A 223 12.21 12.35 -7.58
CA LYS A 223 11.91 13.77 -7.83
C LYS A 223 11.68 14.57 -6.55
N ALA A 224 11.37 13.90 -5.45
CA ALA A 224 11.17 14.56 -4.17
C ALA A 224 11.46 13.61 -3.00
N TYR A 225 11.96 14.21 -1.93
CA TYR A 225 12.23 13.58 -0.64
C TYR A 225 11.53 14.40 0.43
N LYS A 226 10.84 13.73 1.37
CA LYS A 226 10.30 14.32 2.57
C LYS A 226 10.85 13.56 3.76
N TRP A 227 11.17 14.28 4.82
CA TRP A 227 11.75 13.72 6.02
C TRP A 227 10.94 14.13 7.23
N ASP A 228 10.63 13.18 8.07
CA ASP A 228 10.18 13.32 9.43
C ASP A 228 11.36 12.86 10.31
N ILE A 229 11.95 13.77 11.05
CA ILE A 229 13.25 13.59 11.73
C ILE A 229 13.08 13.18 13.19
N ASP A 230 11.97 13.58 13.80
CA ASP A 230 11.66 13.34 15.21
C ASP A 230 10.56 12.30 15.43
N GLY A 231 9.89 11.89 14.35
CA GLY A 231 8.89 10.82 14.36
C GLY A 231 7.51 11.27 14.85
N ASP A 232 7.20 12.57 14.78
CA ASP A 232 5.90 13.11 15.18
C ASP A 232 4.80 12.93 14.10
N GLY A 233 5.18 12.45 12.91
CA GLY A 233 4.30 12.25 11.76
C GLY A 233 4.14 13.49 10.88
N VAL A 234 4.81 14.59 11.20
CA VAL A 234 4.86 15.81 10.40
C VAL A 234 6.17 15.85 9.61
N TRP A 235 6.11 16.33 8.37
CA TRP A 235 7.31 16.43 7.55
C TRP A 235 8.11 17.69 7.89
N ASP A 236 9.28 17.52 8.53
CA ASP A 236 10.19 18.61 8.89
C ASP A 236 10.91 19.22 7.69
N ARG A 237 11.17 18.39 6.68
CA ARG A 237 11.95 18.81 5.52
C ARG A 237 11.42 18.24 4.22
N GLN A 238 11.43 19.07 3.17
CA GLN A 238 11.20 18.63 1.79
C GLN A 238 12.36 19.09 0.90
N SER A 239 12.86 18.21 0.01
CA SER A 239 14.02 18.45 -0.85
C SER A 239 13.88 17.71 -2.17
N THR A 240 14.66 18.15 -3.17
CA THR A 240 14.95 17.38 -4.40
C THR A 240 16.28 16.62 -4.32
N LYS A 241 17.07 16.86 -3.26
CA LYS A 241 18.33 16.15 -2.99
C LYS A 241 18.07 14.99 -2.04
N PRO A 242 18.76 13.84 -2.21
CA PRO A 242 18.57 12.65 -1.39
C PRO A 242 19.14 12.80 0.01
N ASP A 243 20.03 13.73 0.23
CA ASP A 243 20.83 13.86 1.45
C ASP A 243 20.77 15.26 2.03
N PHE A 244 20.98 15.34 3.33
CA PHE A 244 21.19 16.57 4.07
C PHE A 244 21.90 16.30 5.39
N THR A 245 22.50 17.33 5.97
CA THR A 245 23.18 17.25 7.26
C THR A 245 22.26 17.78 8.35
N PHE A 246 22.22 17.08 9.49
CA PHE A 246 21.43 17.41 10.66
C PHE A 246 22.22 17.12 11.94
N ALA A 247 21.99 17.88 13.02
CA ALA A 247 22.60 17.63 14.31
C ALA A 247 21.50 17.45 15.38
N PHE A 248 21.38 16.24 15.90
CA PHE A 248 20.45 15.93 16.97
C PHE A 248 20.92 16.61 18.28
N GLN A 249 20.02 17.36 18.92
CA GLN A 249 20.35 18.14 20.13
C GLN A 249 20.12 17.36 21.43
N GLU A 250 19.41 16.24 21.36
CA GLU A 250 19.07 15.42 22.52
C GLU A 250 19.57 13.99 22.34
N ASN A 251 19.83 13.31 23.46
CA ASN A 251 20.11 11.88 23.45
C ASN A 251 18.81 11.11 23.35
N GLY A 252 18.84 9.96 22.72
CA GLY A 252 17.66 9.12 22.62
C GLY A 252 17.62 8.27 21.35
N ASN A 253 16.46 7.72 21.11
CA ASN A 253 16.15 6.98 19.90
C ASN A 253 15.08 7.75 19.10
N PHE A 254 15.43 8.18 17.91
CA PHE A 254 14.57 8.98 17.04
C PHE A 254 14.12 8.12 15.85
N PRO A 255 12.79 7.92 15.65
CA PRO A 255 12.28 7.22 14.48
C PRO A 255 12.29 8.17 13.28
N VAL A 256 13.38 8.15 12.52
CA VAL A 256 13.53 8.98 11.32
C VAL A 256 12.88 8.31 10.12
N THR A 257 11.92 8.99 9.50
CA THR A 257 11.20 8.50 8.31
C THR A 257 11.52 9.33 7.09
N VAL A 258 11.81 8.68 5.97
CA VAL A 258 11.87 9.31 4.65
C VAL A 258 10.71 8.83 3.78
N SER A 259 10.11 9.77 3.04
CA SER A 259 9.24 9.47 1.89
C SER A 259 9.93 9.92 0.61
N ILE A 260 10.16 9.00 -0.30
CA ILE A 260 10.69 9.29 -1.64
C ILE A 260 9.56 9.24 -2.66
N ARG A 261 9.59 10.12 -3.67
CA ARG A 261 8.63 10.14 -4.77
C ARG A 261 9.35 10.14 -6.12
N ASP A 262 9.03 9.18 -6.97
CA ASP A 262 9.64 9.03 -8.29
C ASP A 262 9.03 9.96 -9.37
N SER A 263 9.57 9.86 -10.60
CA SER A 263 9.11 10.60 -11.77
C SER A 263 7.68 10.23 -12.21
N HIS A 264 7.14 9.10 -11.77
CA HIS A 264 5.77 8.66 -12.01
C HIS A 264 4.84 9.03 -10.84
N ARG A 265 5.35 9.81 -9.86
CA ARG A 265 4.67 10.22 -8.63
C ARG A 265 4.29 9.08 -7.67
N VAL A 266 4.87 7.90 -7.86
CA VAL A 266 4.75 6.80 -6.91
C VAL A 266 5.64 7.08 -5.72
N THR A 267 5.14 6.86 -4.52
CA THR A 267 5.85 7.10 -3.26
C THR A 267 6.23 5.79 -2.59
N ALA A 268 7.33 5.81 -1.85
CA ALA A 268 7.70 4.79 -0.88
C ALA A 268 8.24 5.46 0.38
N THR A 269 8.13 4.80 1.51
CA THR A 269 8.63 5.27 2.80
C THR A 269 9.59 4.26 3.40
N ALA A 270 10.56 4.73 4.17
CA ALA A 270 11.39 3.92 5.03
C ALA A 270 11.60 4.64 6.36
N THR A 271 11.60 3.89 7.44
CA THR A 271 11.87 4.39 8.79
C THR A 271 13.03 3.62 9.39
N ILE A 272 13.95 4.35 10.02
CA ILE A 272 15.01 3.78 10.85
C ILE A 272 14.94 4.40 12.24
N THR A 273 15.49 3.72 13.24
CA THR A 273 15.70 4.30 14.56
C THR A 273 17.13 4.82 14.64
N VAL A 274 17.28 6.14 14.75
CA VAL A 274 18.58 6.79 14.95
C VAL A 274 18.90 6.85 16.43
N ARG A 275 19.97 6.18 16.84
CA ARG A 275 20.46 6.20 18.21
C ARG A 275 21.42 7.36 18.42
N VAL A 276 21.04 8.32 19.27
CA VAL A 276 21.87 9.49 19.64
C VAL A 276 22.46 9.30 21.03
N VAL A 277 23.76 9.44 21.15
CA VAL A 277 24.52 9.26 22.38
C VAL A 277 25.34 10.49 22.73
N ASN A 278 25.73 10.64 24.01
CA ASN A 278 26.72 11.64 24.40
C ASN A 278 28.06 11.36 23.74
N GLY A 279 28.73 12.38 23.26
CA GLY A 279 30.13 12.29 22.93
C GLY A 279 30.92 11.91 24.18
N GLY A 280 31.64 10.79 24.12
CA GLY A 280 32.62 10.47 25.16
C GLY A 280 33.69 11.54 25.14
N GLY A 281 33.67 12.46 26.10
CA GLY A 281 34.80 13.32 26.35
C GLY A 281 36.05 12.46 26.68
N PRO A 282 37.25 12.91 26.36
CA PRO A 282 38.44 12.22 26.79
C PRO A 282 38.42 12.13 28.32
N ARG A 283 38.61 10.91 28.87
CA ARG A 283 38.88 10.71 30.28
C ARG A 283 40.30 11.16 30.58
#